data_cd4d7d3f2090c7a2ffaa16a7881f31bf
#
_entry.id   cd4d7d3f2090c7a2ffaa16a7881f31bf
#
_cell.length_a   1.000
_cell.length_b   1.000
_cell.length_c   1.000
_cell.angle_alpha   90.00
_cell.angle_beta   90.00
_cell.angle_gamma   90.00
#
_symmetry.space_group_name_H-M   'P 1'
#
loop_
_entity.id
_entity.type
_entity.pdbx_description
1 polymer ?
#
loop_
_entity_poly.entity_id
_entity_poly.type
_entity_poly.pdbx_seq_one_letter_code
_entity_poly.pdbx_strand_id
1 'polypeptide(L)'
;MIKPHGSDELNPLFVYDENQRQALLKEAESLPSLLLNSAAAANAVMLGAGYFNPLTGYMNLADALAVAEKLHTTDGLFWPVPIVNLTQDVSGIEGARRIALRDPNVEGHPVLAVMDVEAIEDVSKEQIDFMAQNIFGTLDPKHPGVATFTGLGNKLLSGPIQVLNFSYFETDFPETFRTAVQI
;
A
#
# COMPACT_ATOMS: atom_id res chain seq x y z
N MET A 1 8.80 -25.23 -11.60
CA MET A 1 8.01 -24.01 -11.34
C MET A 1 8.98 -22.92 -10.90
N ILE A 2 8.86 -21.72 -11.40
CA ILE A 2 9.71 -20.57 -11.00
C ILE A 2 9.22 -20.16 -9.60
N LYS A 3 10.14 -20.02 -8.64
CA LYS A 3 9.80 -19.54 -7.29
C LYS A 3 9.37 -18.08 -7.33
N PRO A 4 8.43 -17.65 -6.47
CA PRO A 4 8.10 -16.24 -6.32
C PRO A 4 9.32 -15.43 -5.87
N HIS A 5 9.31 -14.12 -6.15
CA HIS A 5 10.35 -13.22 -5.67
C HIS A 5 10.40 -13.20 -4.14
N GLY A 6 11.60 -13.35 -3.58
CA GLY A 6 11.88 -13.19 -2.15
C GLY A 6 11.29 -14.23 -1.21
N SER A 7 10.63 -15.29 -1.69
CA SER A 7 10.02 -16.32 -0.85
C SER A 7 9.92 -17.67 -1.55
N ASP A 8 9.63 -18.71 -0.79
CA ASP A 8 9.41 -20.05 -1.35
C ASP A 8 7.98 -20.25 -1.89
N GLU A 9 7.02 -19.49 -1.37
CA GLU A 9 5.60 -19.57 -1.71
C GLU A 9 5.02 -18.18 -1.97
N LEU A 10 4.00 -18.13 -2.82
CA LEU A 10 3.23 -16.93 -3.09
C LEU A 10 2.32 -16.62 -1.89
N ASN A 11 2.38 -15.40 -1.39
CA ASN A 11 1.61 -14.94 -0.24
C ASN A 11 0.76 -13.72 -0.61
N PRO A 12 -0.39 -13.89 -1.31
CA PRO A 12 -1.31 -12.80 -1.57
C PRO A 12 -1.98 -12.35 -0.27
N LEU A 13 -2.16 -11.04 -0.11
CA LEU A 13 -2.80 -10.50 1.10
C LEU A 13 -4.33 -10.41 1.00
N PHE A 14 -4.92 -10.86 -0.10
CA PHE A 14 -6.37 -10.97 -0.22
C PHE A 14 -6.91 -12.09 0.66
N VAL A 15 -7.96 -11.80 1.40
CA VAL A 15 -8.61 -12.78 2.28
C VAL A 15 -9.58 -13.63 1.46
N TYR A 16 -9.13 -14.81 1.04
CA TYR A 16 -9.93 -15.72 0.19
C TYR A 16 -11.06 -16.43 0.95
N ASP A 17 -10.91 -16.68 2.26
CA ASP A 17 -11.98 -17.26 3.07
C ASP A 17 -13.12 -16.25 3.22
N GLU A 18 -14.30 -16.59 2.70
CA GLU A 18 -15.47 -15.70 2.68
C GLU A 18 -15.95 -15.36 4.10
N ASN A 19 -15.96 -16.34 5.00
CA ASN A 19 -16.43 -16.10 6.38
C ASN A 19 -15.49 -15.16 7.12
N GLN A 20 -14.18 -15.35 6.94
CA GLN A 20 -13.17 -14.46 7.50
C GLN A 20 -13.28 -13.06 6.90
N ARG A 21 -13.47 -12.95 5.59
CA ARG A 21 -13.61 -11.65 4.90
C ARG A 21 -14.85 -10.91 5.38
N GLN A 22 -15.99 -11.56 5.53
CA GLN A 22 -17.21 -10.96 6.07
C GLN A 22 -17.06 -10.53 7.52
N ALA A 23 -16.36 -11.32 8.34
CA ALA A 23 -16.05 -10.94 9.72
C ALA A 23 -15.18 -9.68 9.78
N LEU A 24 -14.16 -9.56 8.91
CA LEU A 24 -13.30 -8.38 8.81
C LEU A 24 -14.04 -7.14 8.28
N LEU A 25 -14.94 -7.30 7.31
CA LEU A 25 -15.80 -6.21 6.85
C LEU A 25 -16.68 -5.67 7.96
N LYS A 26 -17.27 -6.56 8.76
CA LYS A 26 -18.08 -6.18 9.93
C LYS A 26 -17.23 -5.51 11.03
N GLU A 27 -16.04 -6.02 11.30
CA GLU A 27 -15.09 -5.40 12.24
C GLU A 27 -14.77 -3.96 11.78
N ALA A 28 -14.48 -3.79 10.49
CA ALA A 28 -14.10 -2.52 9.88
C ALA A 28 -15.16 -1.42 10.02
N GLU A 29 -16.43 -1.75 10.21
CA GLU A 29 -17.50 -0.78 10.48
C GLU A 29 -17.28 0.00 11.79
N SER A 30 -16.60 -0.62 12.75
CA SER A 30 -16.33 -0.04 14.07
C SER A 30 -14.92 0.53 14.23
N LEU A 31 -14.02 0.26 13.27
CA LEU A 31 -12.65 0.73 13.31
C LEU A 31 -12.54 2.21 12.90
N PRO A 32 -11.59 2.95 13.46
CA PRO A 32 -11.13 4.20 12.86
C PRO A 32 -10.74 3.96 11.41
N SER A 33 -11.04 4.91 10.52
CA SER A 33 -10.80 4.70 9.09
C SER A 33 -9.96 5.80 8.46
N LEU A 34 -9.13 5.40 7.50
CA LEU A 34 -8.35 6.29 6.65
C LEU A 34 -8.85 6.16 5.21
N LEU A 35 -9.23 7.29 4.60
CA LEU A 35 -9.42 7.34 3.15
C LEU A 35 -8.04 7.39 2.49
N LEU A 36 -7.73 6.37 1.71
CA LEU A 36 -6.47 6.30 0.98
C LEU A 36 -6.41 7.36 -0.14
N ASN A 37 -5.21 7.68 -0.60
CA ASN A 37 -5.05 8.24 -1.95
C ASN A 37 -5.02 7.12 -2.99
N SER A 38 -5.20 7.47 -4.27
CA SER A 38 -5.29 6.47 -5.35
C SER A 38 -4.03 5.62 -5.51
N ALA A 39 -2.83 6.18 -5.22
CA ALA A 39 -1.58 5.44 -5.29
C ALA A 39 -1.49 4.37 -4.18
N ALA A 40 -1.84 4.74 -2.95
CA ALA A 40 -1.89 3.79 -1.83
C ALA A 40 -2.96 2.71 -2.04
N ALA A 41 -4.14 3.08 -2.59
CA ALA A 41 -5.18 2.12 -2.93
C ALA A 41 -4.70 1.12 -4.01
N ALA A 42 -4.04 1.60 -5.06
CA ALA A 42 -3.45 0.73 -6.08
C ALA A 42 -2.40 -0.23 -5.47
N ASN A 43 -1.54 0.27 -4.58
CA ASN A 43 -0.59 -0.57 -3.85
C ASN A 43 -1.28 -1.66 -3.02
N ALA A 44 -2.40 -1.34 -2.33
CA ALA A 44 -3.17 -2.33 -1.59
C ALA A 44 -3.72 -3.43 -2.51
N VAL A 45 -4.25 -3.05 -3.68
CA VAL A 45 -4.73 -4.02 -4.69
C VAL A 45 -3.58 -4.94 -5.16
N MET A 46 -2.40 -4.38 -5.44
CA MET A 46 -1.23 -5.16 -5.88
C MET A 46 -0.71 -6.09 -4.78
N LEU A 47 -0.71 -5.64 -3.51
CA LEU A 47 -0.41 -6.48 -2.35
C LEU A 47 -1.44 -7.61 -2.21
N GLY A 48 -2.73 -7.28 -2.30
CA GLY A 48 -3.82 -8.27 -2.26
C GLY A 48 -3.73 -9.30 -3.38
N ALA A 49 -3.45 -8.86 -4.60
CA ALA A 49 -3.33 -9.73 -5.76
C ALA A 49 -2.07 -10.62 -5.75
N GLY A 50 -1.12 -10.39 -4.81
CA GLY A 50 0.12 -11.17 -4.68
C GLY A 50 1.25 -10.71 -5.60
N TYR A 51 1.09 -9.58 -6.32
CA TYR A 51 2.14 -9.06 -7.21
C TYR A 51 3.31 -8.45 -6.44
N PHE A 52 3.07 -8.00 -5.21
CA PHE A 52 4.10 -7.44 -4.34
C PHE A 52 4.63 -8.43 -3.30
N ASN A 53 4.57 -9.71 -3.64
CA ASN A 53 5.18 -10.77 -2.83
C ASN A 53 6.70 -10.52 -2.63
N PRO A 54 7.28 -10.65 -1.45
CA PRO A 54 6.71 -11.17 -0.21
C PRO A 54 6.24 -10.09 0.79
N LEU A 55 6.00 -8.86 0.35
CA LEU A 55 5.60 -7.78 1.25
C LEU A 55 4.28 -8.13 1.96
N THR A 56 4.21 -7.82 3.25
CA THR A 56 3.03 -8.03 4.08
C THR A 56 2.14 -6.80 4.21
N GLY A 57 2.59 -5.66 3.70
CA GLY A 57 1.89 -4.39 3.76
C GLY A 57 2.75 -3.23 3.26
N TYR A 58 2.45 -2.02 3.73
CA TYR A 58 3.21 -0.84 3.40
C TYR A 58 4.53 -0.77 4.15
N MET A 59 5.57 -0.31 3.46
CA MET A 59 6.92 -0.15 4.01
C MET A 59 6.98 0.97 5.06
N ASN A 60 7.81 0.80 6.07
CA ASN A 60 8.22 1.86 6.98
C ASN A 60 9.18 2.85 6.31
N LEU A 61 9.50 3.95 6.99
CA LEU A 61 10.35 5.00 6.44
C LEU A 61 11.76 4.51 6.14
N ALA A 62 12.32 3.65 6.99
CA ALA A 62 13.67 3.11 6.80
C ALA A 62 13.76 2.27 5.51
N ASP A 63 12.81 1.37 5.30
CA ASP A 63 12.74 0.57 4.07
C ASP A 63 12.45 1.42 2.84
N ALA A 64 11.54 2.38 2.94
CA ALA A 64 11.21 3.28 1.84
C ALA A 64 12.44 4.08 1.35
N LEU A 65 13.23 4.61 2.28
CA LEU A 65 14.48 5.33 1.97
C LEU A 65 15.55 4.40 1.40
N ALA A 66 15.73 3.20 1.98
CA ALA A 66 16.70 2.22 1.51
C ALA A 66 16.36 1.73 0.09
N VAL A 67 15.08 1.45 -0.18
CA VAL A 67 14.61 1.07 -1.51
C VAL A 67 14.83 2.21 -2.51
N ALA A 68 14.48 3.45 -2.16
CA ALA A 68 14.71 4.60 -3.04
C ALA A 68 16.20 4.80 -3.37
N GLU A 69 17.11 4.55 -2.41
CA GLU A 69 18.55 4.75 -2.60
C GLU A 69 19.25 3.57 -3.28
N LYS A 70 18.93 2.35 -2.86
CA LYS A 70 19.72 1.15 -3.14
C LYS A 70 18.95 0.06 -3.86
N LEU A 71 17.65 0.26 -4.12
CA LEU A 71 16.75 -0.76 -4.69
C LEU A 71 16.66 -2.02 -3.82
N HIS A 72 16.88 -1.88 -2.51
CA HIS A 72 16.77 -2.98 -1.54
C HIS A 72 16.17 -2.47 -0.23
N THR A 73 15.35 -3.31 0.40
CA THR A 73 14.89 -3.08 1.78
C THR A 73 16.06 -3.16 2.76
N THR A 74 15.83 -2.78 4.00
CA THR A 74 16.88 -2.80 5.04
C THR A 74 17.40 -4.20 5.36
N ASP A 75 16.59 -5.23 5.13
CA ASP A 75 16.96 -6.65 5.26
C ASP A 75 17.56 -7.26 3.99
N GLY A 76 17.72 -6.45 2.92
CA GLY A 76 18.42 -6.83 1.70
C GLY A 76 17.54 -7.44 0.60
N LEU A 77 16.21 -7.42 0.73
CA LEU A 77 15.31 -7.81 -0.35
C LEU A 77 15.39 -6.79 -1.49
N PHE A 78 15.69 -7.24 -2.71
CA PHE A 78 15.63 -6.37 -3.89
C PHE A 78 14.20 -5.88 -4.12
N TRP A 79 14.04 -4.55 -4.23
CA TRP A 79 12.75 -3.93 -4.51
C TRP A 79 12.93 -2.63 -5.32
N PRO A 80 12.26 -2.47 -6.48
CA PRO A 80 12.60 -1.38 -7.41
C PRO A 80 12.04 -0.01 -7.02
N VAL A 81 10.95 0.03 -6.23
CA VAL A 81 10.24 1.28 -5.90
C VAL A 81 9.58 1.15 -4.52
N PRO A 82 9.64 2.17 -3.64
CA PRO A 82 9.00 2.09 -2.33
C PRO A 82 7.48 1.89 -2.41
N ILE A 83 6.96 0.93 -1.64
CA ILE A 83 5.52 0.69 -1.50
C ILE A 83 5.04 1.39 -0.24
N VAL A 84 4.60 2.63 -0.39
CA VAL A 84 4.29 3.52 0.73
C VAL A 84 2.82 3.91 0.78
N ASN A 85 2.33 4.19 1.99
CA ASN A 85 1.06 4.86 2.26
C ASN A 85 1.36 6.21 2.91
N LEU A 86 1.57 7.22 2.07
CA LEU A 86 1.73 8.61 2.49
C LEU A 86 0.37 9.30 2.55
N THR A 87 0.13 10.08 3.60
CA THR A 87 -1.09 10.87 3.77
C THR A 87 -0.80 12.22 4.40
N GLN A 88 -1.72 13.16 4.27
CA GLN A 88 -1.61 14.48 4.89
C GLN A 88 -2.22 14.53 6.29
N ASP A 89 -3.26 13.74 6.53
CA ASP A 89 -4.04 13.79 7.76
C ASP A 89 -4.22 12.40 8.37
N VAL A 90 -3.91 12.31 9.65
CA VAL A 90 -4.04 11.10 10.48
C VAL A 90 -4.93 11.34 11.71
N SER A 91 -5.56 12.51 11.83
CA SER A 91 -6.34 12.91 13.02
C SER A 91 -7.48 11.95 13.37
N GLY A 92 -8.00 11.24 12.37
CA GLY A 92 -9.06 10.24 12.58
C GLY A 92 -8.58 8.87 13.06
N ILE A 93 -7.26 8.63 13.08
CA ILE A 93 -6.66 7.31 13.38
C ILE A 93 -5.54 7.38 14.43
N GLU A 94 -5.36 8.53 15.08
CA GLU A 94 -4.32 8.72 16.10
C GLU A 94 -4.44 7.70 17.22
N GLY A 95 -3.33 7.02 17.52
CA GLY A 95 -3.26 6.00 18.58
C GLY A 95 -3.97 4.68 18.27
N ALA A 96 -4.63 4.57 17.13
CA ALA A 96 -5.26 3.32 16.70
C ALA A 96 -4.20 2.29 16.29
N ARG A 97 -4.33 1.06 16.79
CA ARG A 97 -3.47 -0.07 16.41
C ARG A 97 -3.99 -0.83 15.20
N ARG A 98 -5.27 -0.65 14.88
CA ARG A 98 -5.96 -1.31 13.78
C ARG A 98 -6.94 -0.35 13.16
N ILE A 99 -6.92 -0.23 11.84
CA ILE A 99 -7.72 0.74 11.09
C ILE A 99 -8.33 0.11 9.83
N ALA A 100 -9.44 0.69 9.37
CA ALA A 100 -10.01 0.38 8.08
C ALA A 100 -9.43 1.34 7.02
N LEU A 101 -8.90 0.80 5.92
CA LEU A 101 -8.44 1.54 4.75
C LEU A 101 -9.58 1.62 3.74
N ARG A 102 -10.00 2.83 3.38
CA ARG A 102 -11.12 3.07 2.46
C ARG A 102 -10.64 3.44 1.08
N ASP A 103 -11.35 2.92 0.08
CA ASP A 103 -11.04 3.12 -1.34
C ASP A 103 -11.50 4.52 -1.81
N PRO A 104 -10.60 5.37 -2.32
CA PRO A 104 -10.97 6.68 -2.86
C PRO A 104 -11.58 6.60 -4.26
N ASN A 105 -11.41 5.49 -4.98
CA ASN A 105 -11.72 5.36 -6.40
C ASN A 105 -13.11 4.75 -6.65
N VAL A 106 -13.78 4.27 -5.59
CA VAL A 106 -15.12 3.66 -5.68
C VAL A 106 -16.12 4.52 -4.92
N GLU A 107 -17.31 4.72 -5.50
CA GLU A 107 -18.37 5.50 -4.88
C GLU A 107 -18.76 4.92 -3.51
N GLY A 108 -18.96 5.78 -2.53
CA GLY A 108 -19.25 5.40 -1.14
C GLY A 108 -18.02 4.97 -0.33
N HIS A 109 -16.85 5.00 -0.94
CA HIS A 109 -15.56 4.69 -0.29
C HIS A 109 -15.60 3.40 0.55
N PRO A 110 -15.89 2.24 -0.07
CA PRO A 110 -15.95 0.97 0.64
C PRO A 110 -14.61 0.64 1.31
N VAL A 111 -14.64 -0.26 2.28
CA VAL A 111 -13.42 -0.75 2.92
C VAL A 111 -12.66 -1.61 1.92
N LEU A 112 -11.41 -1.20 1.61
CA LEU A 112 -10.50 -1.92 0.71
C LEU A 112 -9.68 -2.97 1.48
N ALA A 113 -9.21 -2.59 2.67
CA ALA A 113 -8.38 -3.45 3.52
C ALA A 113 -8.53 -3.07 4.99
N VAL A 114 -8.09 -3.98 5.87
CA VAL A 114 -7.82 -3.69 7.28
C VAL A 114 -6.32 -3.70 7.49
N MET A 115 -5.81 -2.76 8.28
CA MET A 115 -4.38 -2.58 8.55
C MET A 115 -4.10 -2.67 10.04
N ASP A 116 -3.12 -3.46 10.42
CA ASP A 116 -2.49 -3.38 11.74
C ASP A 116 -1.39 -2.31 11.68
N VAL A 117 -1.59 -1.20 12.40
CA VAL A 117 -0.66 -0.06 12.35
C VAL A 117 0.55 -0.34 13.22
N GLU A 118 1.71 -0.49 12.58
CA GLU A 118 2.99 -0.64 13.27
C GLU A 118 3.62 0.71 13.58
N ALA A 119 3.55 1.66 12.62
CA ALA A 119 4.02 3.01 12.82
C ALA A 119 3.25 4.04 11.98
N ILE A 120 3.20 5.26 12.50
CA ILE A 120 2.85 6.49 11.77
C ILE A 120 4.06 7.41 11.93
N GLU A 121 4.83 7.59 10.86
CA GLU A 121 6.10 8.28 10.89
C GLU A 121 5.98 9.64 10.20
N ASP A 122 6.62 10.66 10.80
CA ASP A 122 6.78 11.95 10.14
C ASP A 122 7.89 11.86 9.09
N VAL A 123 7.58 12.27 7.87
CA VAL A 123 8.52 12.31 6.75
C VAL A 123 8.87 13.76 6.45
N SER A 124 10.15 14.12 6.56
CA SER A 124 10.59 15.46 6.24
C SER A 124 10.51 15.74 4.74
N LYS A 125 10.47 17.04 4.40
CA LYS A 125 10.49 17.45 2.98
C LYS A 125 11.73 16.92 2.27
N GLU A 126 12.89 16.95 2.95
CA GLU A 126 14.16 16.46 2.42
C GLU A 126 14.11 14.95 2.11
N GLN A 127 13.42 14.17 2.94
CA GLN A 127 13.24 12.73 2.73
C GLN A 127 12.27 12.45 1.57
N ILE A 128 11.20 13.24 1.44
CA ILE A 128 10.28 13.16 0.30
C ILE A 128 11.01 13.51 -0.99
N ASP A 129 11.77 14.62 -1.01
CA ASP A 129 12.55 15.04 -2.17
C ASP A 129 13.62 14.00 -2.52
N PHE A 130 14.29 13.41 -1.51
CA PHE A 130 15.26 12.34 -1.71
C PHE A 130 14.64 11.12 -2.39
N MET A 131 13.49 10.64 -1.91
CA MET A 131 12.78 9.53 -2.55
C MET A 131 12.35 9.90 -3.97
N ALA A 132 11.75 11.08 -4.17
CA ALA A 132 11.30 11.53 -5.49
C ALA A 132 12.48 11.64 -6.48
N GLN A 133 13.62 12.22 -6.06
CA GLN A 133 14.81 12.32 -6.90
C GLN A 133 15.34 10.94 -7.33
N ASN A 134 15.34 9.97 -6.43
CA ASN A 134 15.85 8.64 -6.73
C ASN A 134 14.85 7.81 -7.57
N ILE A 135 13.54 7.97 -7.35
CA ILE A 135 12.51 7.26 -8.10
C ILE A 135 12.37 7.80 -9.53
N PHE A 136 12.34 9.12 -9.68
CA PHE A 136 12.02 9.78 -10.96
C PHE A 136 13.24 10.36 -11.69
N GLY A 137 14.41 10.41 -11.04
CA GLY A 137 15.63 11.02 -11.60
C GLY A 137 15.60 12.54 -11.66
N THR A 138 14.55 13.19 -11.15
CA THR A 138 14.34 14.63 -11.19
C THR A 138 13.46 15.11 -10.04
N LEU A 139 13.56 16.40 -9.69
CA LEU A 139 12.62 17.10 -8.80
C LEU A 139 11.77 18.14 -9.57
N ASP A 140 11.78 18.12 -10.91
CA ASP A 140 10.98 19.07 -11.70
C ASP A 140 9.48 18.86 -11.40
N PRO A 141 8.79 19.88 -10.84
CA PRO A 141 7.37 19.79 -10.52
C PRO A 141 6.46 19.63 -11.76
N LYS A 142 7.00 19.81 -12.97
CA LYS A 142 6.27 19.54 -14.22
C LYS A 142 6.24 18.05 -14.54
N HIS A 143 7.09 17.24 -13.91
CA HIS A 143 7.03 15.80 -14.05
C HIS A 143 5.82 15.25 -13.26
N PRO A 144 4.84 14.59 -13.90
CA PRO A 144 3.59 14.22 -13.23
C PRO A 144 3.80 13.29 -12.03
N GLY A 145 4.76 12.37 -12.10
CA GLY A 145 5.12 11.49 -10.98
C GLY A 145 5.67 12.28 -9.78
N VAL A 146 6.53 13.27 -10.00
CA VAL A 146 7.08 14.14 -8.95
C VAL A 146 5.95 14.94 -8.32
N ALA A 147 5.12 15.62 -9.13
CA ALA A 147 4.00 16.41 -8.64
C ALA A 147 3.04 15.58 -7.78
N THR A 148 2.70 14.38 -8.23
CA THR A 148 1.84 13.46 -7.49
C THR A 148 2.52 13.01 -6.19
N PHE A 149 3.71 12.45 -6.25
CA PHE A 149 4.40 11.86 -5.09
C PHE A 149 4.67 12.88 -3.98
N THR A 150 5.18 14.07 -4.33
CA THR A 150 5.47 15.13 -3.35
C THR A 150 4.21 15.77 -2.76
N GLY A 151 3.05 15.58 -3.40
CA GLY A 151 1.74 16.06 -2.92
C GLY A 151 0.97 15.07 -2.04
N LEU A 152 1.44 13.82 -1.86
CA LEU A 152 0.70 12.79 -1.12
C LEU A 152 0.58 13.09 0.37
N GLY A 153 1.51 13.82 0.96
CA GLY A 153 1.55 14.15 2.37
C GLY A 153 2.88 13.78 3.02
N ASN A 154 2.95 14.01 4.32
CA ASN A 154 4.17 13.81 5.11
C ASN A 154 3.99 12.88 6.31
N LYS A 155 2.89 12.14 6.37
CA LYS A 155 2.66 11.06 7.33
C LYS A 155 2.74 9.73 6.60
N LEU A 156 3.64 8.87 6.99
CA LEU A 156 3.82 7.55 6.41
C LEU A 156 3.28 6.49 7.38
N LEU A 157 2.29 5.75 6.93
CA LEU A 157 1.73 4.63 7.68
C LEU A 157 2.34 3.33 7.20
N SER A 158 2.83 2.53 8.14
CA SER A 158 3.39 1.21 7.85
C SER A 158 2.77 0.11 8.71
N GLY A 159 2.80 -1.10 8.17
CA GLY A 159 2.31 -2.31 8.82
C GLY A 159 1.57 -3.25 7.87
N PRO A 160 1.29 -4.48 8.32
CA PRO A 160 0.62 -5.49 7.52
C PRO A 160 -0.84 -5.14 7.25
N ILE A 161 -1.31 -5.58 6.08
CA ILE A 161 -2.71 -5.40 5.65
C ILE A 161 -3.38 -6.72 5.30
N GLN A 162 -4.69 -6.75 5.43
CA GLN A 162 -5.58 -7.81 4.93
C GLN A 162 -6.54 -7.17 3.93
N VAL A 163 -6.41 -7.56 2.66
CA VAL A 163 -7.18 -6.96 1.56
C VAL A 163 -8.52 -7.68 1.40
N LEU A 164 -9.59 -6.92 1.25
CA LEU A 164 -10.97 -7.43 1.28
C LEU A 164 -11.68 -7.33 -0.07
N ASN A 165 -11.18 -6.49 -0.99
CA ASN A 165 -11.65 -6.41 -2.37
C ASN A 165 -10.54 -5.87 -3.28
N PHE A 166 -10.77 -5.85 -4.59
CA PHE A 166 -9.81 -5.37 -5.58
C PHE A 166 -10.23 -4.04 -6.22
N SER A 167 -10.94 -3.18 -5.45
CA SER A 167 -11.40 -1.88 -5.95
C SER A 167 -12.32 -2.06 -7.17
N TYR A 168 -12.18 -1.20 -8.16
CA TYR A 168 -12.93 -1.27 -9.44
C TYR A 168 -12.33 -2.26 -10.45
N PHE A 169 -11.17 -2.89 -10.15
CA PHE A 169 -10.45 -3.69 -11.17
C PHE A 169 -11.22 -4.91 -11.65
N GLU A 170 -11.93 -5.62 -10.78
CA GLU A 170 -12.73 -6.79 -11.17
C GLU A 170 -13.96 -6.40 -11.98
N THR A 171 -14.54 -5.22 -11.71
CA THR A 171 -15.75 -4.74 -12.40
C THR A 171 -15.44 -4.11 -13.74
N ASP A 172 -14.38 -3.29 -13.81
CA ASP A 172 -14.05 -2.52 -15.01
C ASP A 172 -13.16 -3.31 -15.98
N PHE A 173 -12.41 -4.29 -15.46
CA PHE A 173 -11.46 -5.11 -16.23
C PHE A 173 -11.66 -6.62 -16.03
N PRO A 174 -12.90 -7.17 -16.14
CA PRO A 174 -13.20 -8.56 -15.78
C PRO A 174 -12.44 -9.59 -16.62
N GLU A 175 -12.08 -9.23 -17.86
CA GLU A 175 -11.38 -10.13 -18.77
C GLU A 175 -9.85 -10.06 -18.66
N THR A 176 -9.31 -8.97 -18.12
CA THR A 176 -7.87 -8.71 -18.11
C THR A 176 -7.27 -8.65 -16.71
N PHE A 177 -8.03 -8.26 -15.69
CA PHE A 177 -7.55 -8.33 -14.32
C PHE A 177 -7.37 -9.79 -13.88
N ARG A 178 -6.20 -10.13 -13.39
CA ARG A 178 -5.86 -11.43 -12.81
C ARG A 178 -5.04 -11.20 -11.53
N THR A 179 -5.14 -12.11 -10.61
CA THR A 179 -4.22 -12.14 -9.45
C THR A 179 -3.02 -13.04 -9.77
N ALA A 180 -1.95 -12.90 -9.03
CA ALA A 180 -0.76 -13.75 -9.21
C ALA A 180 -1.07 -15.25 -8.98
N VAL A 181 -2.12 -15.58 -8.21
CA VAL A 181 -2.58 -16.97 -8.01
C VAL A 181 -3.28 -17.53 -9.26
N GLN A 182 -3.85 -16.67 -10.10
CA GLN A 182 -4.60 -17.07 -11.30
C GLN A 182 -3.71 -17.21 -12.56
N ILE A 183 -2.46 -16.75 -12.48
CA ILE A 183 -1.47 -16.84 -13.56
C ILE A 183 -0.56 -18.05 -13.36
#